data_8cb5e0db99f597120f6d945cb2a3a8d2
#
_entry.id   8cb5e0db99f597120f6d945cb2a3a8d2
#
_cell.length_a   1.000
_cell.length_b   1.000
_cell.length_c   1.000
_cell.angle_alpha   90.00
_cell.angle_beta   90.00
_cell.angle_gamma   90.00
#
_symmetry.space_group_name_H-M   'P 1'
#
loop_
_entity.id
_entity.type
_entity.pdbx_description
1 polymer ?
#
loop_
_entity_poly.entity_id
_entity_poly.type
_entity_poly.pdbx_seq_one_letter_code
_entity_poly.pdbx_strand_id
1 'polypeptide(L)'
;MNVLRHSATAGLLVLMTMTGRAQDTSTLPASQATKPAGAPKRPATSSTKSAVPLTKPLAAPARRTPSPSPSAPPTVPINRTVIVLDPAHGGVDSGSQITDKTLEKDVTLSLAFRLRSLLTARGFSVVMTRDQDAPAIPNAAGSALTLDDRAGIANHARASACLVLHATRSGNGVHVYRSELEASEGQPFTVPWLTAQAPWIAQSRQLENQMATAFSRSGLALVASNASVRPIDSLSCPALVVELAPSGDDIDSINDTDYQQRVAMTIAATLLLWQNQVQPPVQLAPPVHTTLGLATPSGSGGAQP
;
A
#
# COMPACT_ATOMS: atom_id res chain seq x y z
N MET A 1 37.19 -14.98 48.40
CA MET A 1 38.23 -14.63 47.43
C MET A 1 37.86 -15.37 46.15
N ASN A 2 37.17 -14.70 45.21
CA ASN A 2 36.92 -15.22 43.86
C ASN A 2 37.12 -14.07 42.89
N VAL A 3 38.08 -14.28 42.01
CA VAL A 3 38.62 -13.29 41.05
C VAL A 3 37.72 -13.23 39.84
N LEU A 4 37.18 -12.03 39.56
CA LEU A 4 36.44 -11.69 38.33
C LEU A 4 37.44 -11.61 37.16
N ARG A 5 37.31 -12.47 36.14
CA ARG A 5 38.05 -12.32 34.87
C ARG A 5 37.18 -11.54 33.90
N HIS A 6 37.64 -10.35 33.56
CA HIS A 6 37.11 -9.54 32.43
C HIS A 6 37.78 -10.00 31.13
N SER A 7 36.98 -10.49 30.18
CA SER A 7 37.43 -10.73 28.83
C SER A 7 37.06 -9.52 27.97
N ALA A 8 38.07 -8.75 27.56
CA ALA A 8 37.92 -7.69 26.60
C ALA A 8 38.01 -8.30 25.17
N THR A 9 36.95 -8.21 24.43
CA THR A 9 36.95 -8.53 22.99
C THR A 9 37.25 -7.25 22.19
N ALA A 10 38.41 -7.22 21.57
CA ALA A 10 38.84 -6.13 20.69
C ALA A 10 38.11 -6.25 19.34
N GLY A 11 37.28 -5.27 19.00
CA GLY A 11 36.67 -5.14 17.69
C GLY A 11 37.70 -4.63 16.66
N LEU A 12 37.93 -5.39 15.61
CA LEU A 12 38.79 -5.02 14.48
C LEU A 12 38.00 -4.12 13.52
N LEU A 13 38.33 -2.84 13.50
CA LEU A 13 37.80 -1.84 12.57
C LEU A 13 38.56 -2.00 11.24
N VAL A 14 37.94 -2.53 10.20
CA VAL A 14 38.50 -2.57 8.84
C VAL A 14 38.09 -1.29 8.13
N LEU A 15 39.06 -0.38 7.97
CA LEU A 15 38.96 0.82 7.13
C LEU A 15 39.20 0.40 5.67
N MET A 16 38.18 0.37 4.82
CA MET A 16 38.36 0.26 3.37
C MET A 16 38.53 1.65 2.77
N THR A 17 39.73 1.96 2.33
CA THR A 17 40.06 3.13 1.51
C THR A 17 39.66 2.85 0.06
N MET A 18 38.69 3.58 -0.45
CA MET A 18 38.36 3.58 -1.88
C MET A 18 39.28 4.52 -2.62
N THR A 19 40.22 3.96 -3.38
CA THR A 19 41.01 4.69 -4.39
C THR A 19 40.15 4.83 -5.65
N GLY A 20 39.73 6.06 -5.93
CA GLY A 20 39.06 6.40 -7.20
C GLY A 20 40.03 6.31 -8.38
N ARG A 21 39.61 5.58 -9.40
CA ARG A 21 40.31 5.53 -10.70
C ARG A 21 39.43 6.27 -11.71
N ALA A 22 39.95 7.42 -12.17
CA ALA A 22 39.38 8.14 -13.29
C ALA A 22 39.51 7.30 -14.56
N GLN A 23 38.45 7.15 -15.33
CA GLN A 23 38.47 6.55 -16.65
C GLN A 23 38.13 7.57 -17.71
N ASP A 24 38.94 7.49 -18.76
CA ASP A 24 39.08 8.31 -19.94
C ASP A 24 37.79 8.48 -20.77
N THR A 25 37.68 9.69 -21.30
CA THR A 25 36.72 10.07 -22.32
C THR A 25 37.09 9.42 -23.67
N SER A 26 36.26 8.48 -24.13
CA SER A 26 36.28 7.99 -25.51
C SER A 26 35.16 8.61 -26.33
N THR A 27 35.58 9.36 -27.33
CA THR A 27 34.78 9.98 -28.38
C THR A 27 33.99 8.97 -29.20
N LEU A 28 32.66 9.18 -29.33
CA LEU A 28 31.77 8.45 -30.22
C LEU A 28 31.74 9.10 -31.60
N PRO A 29 31.77 8.35 -32.72
CA PRO A 29 31.58 8.88 -34.05
C PRO A 29 30.10 9.15 -34.38
N ALA A 30 29.84 10.25 -35.06
CA ALA A 30 28.54 10.67 -35.57
C ALA A 30 27.94 9.63 -36.53
N SER A 31 26.76 9.13 -36.27
CA SER A 31 25.95 8.31 -37.17
C SER A 31 24.94 9.18 -37.92
N GLN A 32 24.91 8.98 -39.25
CA GLN A 32 24.19 9.73 -40.23
C GLN A 32 22.68 9.57 -40.13
N ALA A 33 22.00 10.69 -40.32
CA ALA A 33 20.52 10.76 -40.38
C ALA A 33 20.03 10.09 -41.68
N THR A 34 19.20 9.07 -41.56
CA THR A 34 18.38 8.53 -42.65
C THR A 34 16.97 9.09 -42.60
N LYS A 35 16.56 9.66 -43.73
CA LYS A 35 15.27 10.30 -44.03
C LYS A 35 14.11 9.28 -43.92
N PRO A 36 12.96 9.55 -43.28
CA PRO A 36 11.81 8.64 -43.32
C PRO A 36 11.04 8.72 -44.61
N ALA A 37 10.76 7.57 -45.19
CA ALA A 37 9.92 7.39 -46.39
C ALA A 37 8.43 7.48 -46.04
N GLY A 38 7.67 7.92 -47.04
CA GLY A 38 6.30 8.36 -47.02
C GLY A 38 5.22 7.46 -46.39
N ALA A 39 4.20 8.14 -45.90
CA ALA A 39 2.95 7.57 -45.41
C ALA A 39 2.06 7.08 -46.56
N PRO A 40 1.31 5.98 -46.39
CA PRO A 40 0.34 5.54 -47.38
C PRO A 40 -0.97 6.36 -47.32
N LYS A 41 -1.45 6.76 -48.48
CA LYS A 41 -2.73 7.48 -48.71
C LYS A 41 -3.93 6.57 -48.42
N ARG A 42 -4.87 7.06 -47.62
CA ARG A 42 -6.18 6.49 -47.35
C ARG A 42 -7.11 6.68 -48.56
N PRO A 43 -7.88 5.67 -49.00
CA PRO A 43 -8.89 5.84 -50.07
C PRO A 43 -10.15 6.54 -49.53
N ALA A 44 -10.67 7.46 -50.33
CA ALA A 44 -11.93 8.14 -50.09
C ALA A 44 -13.09 7.21 -50.41
N THR A 45 -14.02 7.00 -49.48
CA THR A 45 -15.30 6.35 -49.73
C THR A 45 -16.36 7.40 -50.06
N SER A 46 -16.94 7.27 -51.22
CA SER A 46 -18.02 8.07 -51.77
C SER A 46 -19.34 7.81 -51.02
N SER A 47 -19.98 8.90 -50.57
CA SER A 47 -21.35 8.89 -50.02
C SER A 47 -22.35 8.79 -51.17
N THR A 48 -23.10 7.69 -51.23
CA THR A 48 -24.32 7.56 -52.04
C THR A 48 -25.51 8.02 -51.20
N LYS A 49 -26.17 9.09 -51.65
CA LYS A 49 -27.47 9.55 -51.11
C LYS A 49 -28.55 8.60 -51.59
N SER A 50 -29.18 7.83 -50.71
CA SER A 50 -30.48 7.18 -50.96
C SER A 50 -31.59 8.02 -50.34
N ALA A 51 -32.52 8.44 -51.23
CA ALA A 51 -33.74 9.12 -50.84
C ALA A 51 -34.76 8.10 -50.29
N VAL A 52 -35.32 8.38 -49.12
CA VAL A 52 -36.40 7.63 -48.48
C VAL A 52 -37.72 8.36 -48.72
N PRO A 53 -38.82 7.65 -49.14
CA PRO A 53 -40.13 8.28 -49.37
C PRO A 53 -40.80 8.70 -48.07
N LEU A 54 -41.51 9.82 -48.12
CA LEU A 54 -42.39 10.34 -47.09
C LEU A 54 -43.56 9.37 -46.85
N THR A 55 -43.66 8.76 -45.68
CA THR A 55 -44.84 8.09 -45.18
C THR A 55 -45.52 8.92 -44.09
N LYS A 56 -46.85 8.99 -44.24
CA LYS A 56 -47.91 9.67 -43.51
C LYS A 56 -47.75 9.53 -41.94
N PRO A 57 -48.06 10.58 -41.14
CA PRO A 57 -47.96 10.52 -39.69
C PRO A 57 -49.06 9.60 -39.11
N LEU A 58 -48.61 8.59 -38.39
CA LEU A 58 -49.46 7.76 -37.53
C LEU A 58 -49.65 8.44 -36.16
N ALA A 59 -50.89 8.44 -35.66
CA ALA A 59 -51.26 9.09 -34.42
C ALA A 59 -50.40 8.68 -33.23
N ALA A 60 -49.97 9.67 -32.42
CA ALA A 60 -49.16 9.47 -31.24
C ALA A 60 -49.90 8.62 -30.16
N PRO A 61 -49.25 7.59 -29.59
CA PRO A 61 -49.80 6.90 -28.45
C PRO A 61 -49.72 7.80 -27.21
N ALA A 62 -50.80 7.74 -26.38
CA ALA A 62 -50.92 8.49 -25.15
C ALA A 62 -49.68 8.35 -24.24
N ARG A 63 -49.19 9.48 -23.76
CA ARG A 63 -48.10 9.62 -22.81
C ARG A 63 -48.38 8.85 -21.55
N ARG A 64 -47.78 7.66 -21.40
CA ARG A 64 -47.80 6.97 -20.10
C ARG A 64 -46.92 7.81 -19.15
N THR A 65 -47.52 8.25 -18.03
CA THR A 65 -46.77 8.84 -16.91
C THR A 65 -45.75 7.83 -16.43
N PRO A 66 -44.47 8.19 -16.28
CA PRO A 66 -43.50 7.26 -15.73
C PRO A 66 -43.87 6.96 -14.26
N SER A 67 -44.06 5.67 -13.96
CA SER A 67 -44.17 5.17 -12.60
C SER A 67 -42.89 5.55 -11.86
N PRO A 68 -42.94 6.01 -10.60
CA PRO A 68 -41.69 6.33 -9.87
C PRO A 68 -40.85 5.05 -9.78
N SER A 69 -39.63 5.08 -10.36
CA SER A 69 -38.64 4.03 -10.14
C SER A 69 -38.41 3.90 -8.64
N PRO A 70 -38.30 2.67 -8.12
CA PRO A 70 -37.94 2.48 -6.72
C PRO A 70 -36.56 3.17 -6.51
N SER A 71 -36.51 4.13 -5.60
CA SER A 71 -35.27 4.80 -5.19
C SER A 71 -34.26 3.72 -4.80
N ALA A 72 -33.10 3.70 -5.47
CA ALA A 72 -32.00 2.85 -5.05
C ALA A 72 -31.72 3.08 -3.56
N PRO A 73 -31.49 2.03 -2.76
CA PRO A 73 -31.17 2.20 -1.36
C PRO A 73 -29.94 3.12 -1.24
N PRO A 74 -29.88 4.00 -0.24
CA PRO A 74 -28.74 4.88 -0.06
C PRO A 74 -27.48 4.02 0.07
N THR A 75 -26.55 4.16 -0.88
CA THR A 75 -25.21 3.58 -0.80
C THR A 75 -24.48 4.35 0.28
N VAL A 76 -24.44 3.78 1.49
CA VAL A 76 -23.55 4.27 2.55
C VAL A 76 -22.13 4.19 1.98
N PRO A 77 -21.35 5.28 1.95
CA PRO A 77 -19.99 5.21 1.51
C PRO A 77 -19.21 4.27 2.45
N ILE A 78 -18.78 3.12 1.94
CA ILE A 78 -17.94 2.21 2.69
C ILE A 78 -16.58 2.91 2.75
N ASN A 79 -16.29 3.56 3.87
CA ASN A 79 -14.96 4.12 4.13
C ASN A 79 -13.99 2.95 4.36
N ARG A 80 -13.32 2.53 3.29
CA ARG A 80 -12.36 1.43 3.36
C ARG A 80 -11.06 1.95 3.94
N THR A 81 -10.57 1.30 4.97
CA THR A 81 -9.23 1.57 5.52
C THR A 81 -8.19 1.35 4.44
N VAL A 82 -7.36 2.35 4.17
CA VAL A 82 -6.31 2.30 3.15
C VAL A 82 -5.02 1.78 3.79
N ILE A 83 -4.41 0.79 3.15
CA ILE A 83 -3.07 0.29 3.48
C ILE A 83 -2.15 0.55 2.28
N VAL A 84 -0.98 1.12 2.54
CA VAL A 84 0.07 1.22 1.52
C VAL A 84 1.05 0.06 1.67
N LEU A 85 1.38 -0.55 0.55
CA LEU A 85 2.45 -1.53 0.41
C LEU A 85 3.50 -0.94 -0.53
N ASP A 86 4.71 -0.80 -0.06
CA ASP A 86 5.86 -0.37 -0.85
C ASP A 86 6.83 -1.53 -1.05
N PRO A 87 6.69 -2.33 -2.13
CA PRO A 87 7.69 -3.34 -2.46
C PRO A 87 8.97 -2.64 -2.90
N ALA A 88 9.99 -2.64 -2.04
CA ALA A 88 11.27 -1.98 -2.31
C ALA A 88 11.91 -2.45 -3.63
N HIS A 89 12.79 -1.61 -4.19
CA HIS A 89 13.50 -1.87 -5.44
C HIS A 89 12.57 -1.98 -6.66
N GLY A 90 13.05 -2.50 -7.78
CA GLY A 90 12.29 -2.72 -9.02
C GLY A 90 12.95 -2.08 -10.25
N GLY A 91 12.67 -2.60 -11.43
CA GLY A 91 13.30 -2.17 -12.67
C GLY A 91 14.81 -2.41 -12.66
N VAL A 92 15.59 -1.36 -12.90
CA VAL A 92 17.07 -1.42 -12.88
C VAL A 92 17.66 -1.56 -11.48
N ASP A 93 16.90 -1.22 -10.44
CA ASP A 93 17.28 -1.43 -9.05
C ASP A 93 16.85 -2.84 -8.62
N SER A 94 17.78 -3.78 -8.62
CA SER A 94 17.51 -5.17 -8.23
C SER A 94 17.42 -5.38 -6.72
N GLY A 95 17.89 -4.44 -5.91
CA GLY A 95 18.17 -4.67 -4.51
C GLY A 95 19.30 -5.68 -4.30
N SER A 96 19.31 -6.33 -3.15
CA SER A 96 20.26 -7.37 -2.80
C SER A 96 20.05 -8.65 -3.60
N GLN A 97 21.12 -9.37 -3.90
CA GLN A 97 21.05 -10.74 -4.37
C GLN A 97 20.84 -11.68 -3.19
N ILE A 98 19.64 -12.27 -3.09
CA ILE A 98 19.27 -13.15 -1.99
C ILE A 98 19.86 -14.55 -2.19
N THR A 99 19.59 -15.17 -3.35
CA THR A 99 20.20 -16.43 -3.79
C THR A 99 20.79 -16.23 -5.19
N ASP A 100 21.46 -17.22 -5.74
CA ASP A 100 22.01 -17.14 -7.10
C ASP A 100 20.95 -16.84 -8.18
N LYS A 101 19.69 -17.10 -7.88
CA LYS A 101 18.56 -16.97 -8.83
C LYS A 101 17.48 -15.99 -8.35
N THR A 102 17.61 -15.42 -7.16
CA THR A 102 16.55 -14.61 -6.53
C THR A 102 17.07 -13.24 -6.16
N LEU A 103 16.41 -12.22 -6.65
CA LEU A 103 16.67 -10.81 -6.32
C LEU A 103 15.69 -10.31 -5.28
N GLU A 104 16.10 -9.37 -4.45
CA GLU A 104 15.26 -8.76 -3.43
C GLU A 104 13.97 -8.19 -4.02
N LYS A 105 14.06 -7.49 -5.16
CA LYS A 105 12.89 -6.91 -5.85
C LYS A 105 11.79 -7.92 -6.18
N ASP A 106 12.16 -9.18 -6.46
CA ASP A 106 11.22 -10.24 -6.83
C ASP A 106 10.50 -10.79 -5.58
N VAL A 107 11.24 -10.95 -4.49
CA VAL A 107 10.72 -11.39 -3.19
C VAL A 107 9.73 -10.34 -2.64
N THR A 108 10.13 -9.07 -2.65
CA THR A 108 9.30 -7.97 -2.13
C THR A 108 8.01 -7.82 -2.90
N LEU A 109 8.05 -7.94 -4.23
CA LEU A 109 6.86 -7.88 -5.08
C LEU A 109 5.94 -9.09 -4.87
N SER A 110 6.51 -10.30 -4.74
CA SER A 110 5.75 -11.53 -4.45
C SER A 110 5.00 -11.41 -3.12
N LEU A 111 5.69 -10.98 -2.06
CA LEU A 111 5.08 -10.76 -0.75
C LEU A 111 3.99 -9.69 -0.80
N ALA A 112 4.22 -8.58 -1.52
CA ALA A 112 3.24 -7.52 -1.69
C ALA A 112 1.96 -8.00 -2.38
N PHE A 113 2.05 -8.84 -3.41
CA PHE A 113 0.88 -9.41 -4.07
C PHE A 113 0.06 -10.32 -3.15
N ARG A 114 0.73 -11.15 -2.32
CA ARG A 114 0.05 -11.98 -1.32
C ARG A 114 -0.68 -11.11 -0.30
N LEU A 115 0.00 -10.09 0.23
CA LEU A 115 -0.59 -9.14 1.17
C LEU A 115 -1.78 -8.39 0.55
N ARG A 116 -1.64 -7.86 -0.68
CA ARG A 116 -2.72 -7.18 -1.39
C ARG A 116 -3.95 -8.08 -1.51
N SER A 117 -3.77 -9.33 -1.94
CA SER A 117 -4.86 -10.27 -2.09
C SER A 117 -5.58 -10.53 -0.76
N LEU A 118 -4.82 -10.81 0.30
CA LEU A 118 -5.36 -11.08 1.63
C LEU A 118 -6.07 -9.88 2.24
N LEU A 119 -5.52 -8.68 2.09
CA LEU A 119 -6.07 -7.44 2.63
C LEU A 119 -7.34 -7.03 1.87
N THR A 120 -7.32 -7.11 0.54
CA THR A 120 -8.50 -6.80 -0.29
C THR A 120 -9.66 -7.74 0.03
N ALA A 121 -9.40 -9.03 0.22
CA ALA A 121 -10.41 -10.01 0.63
C ALA A 121 -11.01 -9.70 2.03
N ARG A 122 -10.29 -8.94 2.86
CA ARG A 122 -10.74 -8.48 4.19
C ARG A 122 -11.36 -7.08 4.19
N GLY A 123 -11.57 -6.48 3.01
CA GLY A 123 -12.25 -5.20 2.86
C GLY A 123 -11.35 -3.96 2.91
N PHE A 124 -10.03 -4.12 2.96
CA PHE A 124 -9.10 -3.01 2.85
C PHE A 124 -9.03 -2.46 1.42
N SER A 125 -8.73 -1.19 1.29
CA SER A 125 -8.22 -0.59 0.05
C SER A 125 -6.70 -0.64 0.10
N VAL A 126 -6.08 -1.25 -0.92
CA VAL A 126 -4.61 -1.40 -0.94
C VAL A 126 -4.04 -0.56 -2.08
N VAL A 127 -3.11 0.33 -1.75
CA VAL A 127 -2.30 1.09 -2.69
C VAL A 127 -0.89 0.52 -2.68
N MET A 128 -0.39 0.15 -3.85
CA MET A 128 0.99 -0.30 -4.01
C MET A 128 1.81 0.79 -4.70
N THR A 129 3.05 0.99 -4.29
CA THR A 129 3.97 1.94 -4.97
C THR A 129 4.38 1.41 -6.33
N ARG A 130 4.48 0.10 -6.51
CA ARG A 130 4.60 -0.61 -7.79
C ARG A 130 3.86 -1.93 -7.75
N ASP A 131 3.33 -2.35 -8.88
CA ASP A 131 2.62 -3.63 -9.05
C ASP A 131 3.21 -4.48 -10.20
N GLN A 132 4.40 -4.11 -10.66
CA GLN A 132 5.19 -4.83 -11.66
C GLN A 132 6.68 -4.57 -11.39
N ASP A 133 7.56 -5.23 -12.11
CA ASP A 133 9.01 -5.02 -11.96
C ASP A 133 9.41 -3.58 -12.36
N ALA A 134 8.91 -3.08 -13.48
CA ALA A 134 9.09 -1.68 -13.87
C ALA A 134 8.11 -0.76 -13.10
N PRO A 135 8.46 0.52 -12.86
CA PRO A 135 7.55 1.45 -12.19
C PRO A 135 6.27 1.67 -13.03
N ALA A 136 5.13 1.81 -12.34
CA ALA A 136 3.84 2.08 -12.97
C ALA A 136 3.78 3.46 -13.67
N ILE A 137 4.63 4.39 -13.26
CA ILE A 137 4.79 5.72 -13.88
C ILE A 137 6.14 5.71 -14.59
N PRO A 138 6.17 5.76 -15.93
CA PRO A 138 7.41 5.91 -16.66
C PRO A 138 7.92 7.36 -16.48
N ASN A 139 8.76 7.57 -15.49
CA ASN A 139 9.67 8.68 -15.59
C ASN A 139 10.68 8.32 -16.70
N ALA A 140 11.13 9.30 -17.47
CA ALA A 140 11.89 9.10 -18.69
C ALA A 140 12.90 7.94 -18.57
N ALA A 141 12.77 6.95 -19.49
CA ALA A 141 13.74 5.88 -19.70
C ALA A 141 13.78 4.68 -18.74
N GLY A 142 12.65 4.24 -18.14
CA GLY A 142 12.62 2.96 -17.41
C GLY A 142 13.42 2.94 -16.11
N SER A 143 13.67 4.11 -15.53
CA SER A 143 14.34 4.23 -14.23
C SER A 143 13.45 3.72 -13.10
N ALA A 144 14.05 3.14 -12.06
CA ALA A 144 13.36 2.76 -10.84
C ALA A 144 12.68 3.99 -10.18
N LEU A 145 11.60 3.76 -9.43
CA LEU A 145 11.00 4.79 -8.58
C LEU A 145 12.04 5.29 -7.58
N THR A 146 12.18 6.60 -7.46
CA THR A 146 12.99 7.18 -6.39
C THR A 146 12.34 6.96 -5.03
N LEU A 147 13.09 7.11 -3.95
CA LEU A 147 12.55 7.04 -2.58
C LEU A 147 11.51 8.14 -2.32
N ASP A 148 11.69 9.31 -2.93
CA ASP A 148 10.74 10.42 -2.83
C ASP A 148 9.45 10.15 -3.62
N ASP A 149 9.53 9.50 -4.79
CA ASP A 149 8.34 9.05 -5.54
C ASP A 149 7.52 8.06 -4.69
N ARG A 150 8.18 7.08 -4.06
CA ARG A 150 7.53 6.09 -3.17
C ARG A 150 6.83 6.75 -2.00
N ALA A 151 7.53 7.64 -1.29
CA ALA A 151 6.95 8.40 -0.19
C ALA A 151 5.80 9.31 -0.68
N GLY A 152 5.94 9.93 -1.86
CA GLY A 152 4.90 10.75 -2.48
C GLY A 152 3.61 9.95 -2.74
N ILE A 153 3.72 8.76 -3.34
CA ILE A 153 2.59 7.85 -3.58
C ILE A 153 1.92 7.46 -2.24
N ALA A 154 2.73 7.06 -1.25
CA ALA A 154 2.23 6.66 0.06
C ALA A 154 1.49 7.79 0.79
N ASN A 155 2.07 8.98 0.82
CA ASN A 155 1.51 10.14 1.51
C ASN A 155 0.21 10.63 0.82
N HIS A 156 0.15 10.55 -0.51
CA HIS A 156 -1.05 10.91 -1.26
C HIS A 156 -2.23 9.96 -0.98
N ALA A 157 -1.94 8.70 -0.69
CA ALA A 157 -2.95 7.69 -0.36
C ALA A 157 -3.65 7.93 0.99
N ARG A 158 -3.11 8.76 1.88
CA ARG A 158 -3.64 9.01 3.24
C ARG A 158 -3.93 7.71 3.98
N ALA A 159 -2.96 6.82 3.99
CA ALA A 159 -3.11 5.49 4.52
C ALA A 159 -3.25 5.47 6.04
N SER A 160 -3.99 4.47 6.55
CA SER A 160 -4.06 4.14 7.97
C SER A 160 -2.81 3.42 8.47
N ALA A 161 -2.09 2.74 7.57
CA ALA A 161 -0.76 2.19 7.82
C ALA A 161 0.01 2.02 6.50
N CYS A 162 1.33 2.12 6.58
CA CYS A 162 2.25 1.96 5.47
C CYS A 162 3.28 0.87 5.81
N LEU A 163 3.47 -0.09 4.90
CA LEU A 163 4.49 -1.13 5.03
C LEU A 163 5.48 -1.01 3.88
N VAL A 164 6.74 -0.77 4.21
CA VAL A 164 7.87 -0.85 3.27
C VAL A 164 8.41 -2.27 3.34
N LEU A 165 8.42 -2.98 2.21
CA LEU A 165 8.76 -4.39 2.14
C LEU A 165 10.18 -4.55 1.61
N HIS A 166 11.03 -5.18 2.38
CA HIS A 166 12.39 -5.57 2.03
C HIS A 166 12.58 -7.09 2.14
N ALA A 167 13.71 -7.58 1.67
CA ALA A 167 14.14 -8.95 1.89
C ALA A 167 15.65 -9.01 2.07
N THR A 168 16.10 -9.96 2.89
CA THR A 168 17.52 -10.16 3.18
C THR A 168 17.89 -11.63 3.12
N ARG A 169 19.14 -11.90 2.80
CA ARG A 169 19.70 -13.26 2.87
C ARG A 169 20.15 -13.66 4.28
N SER A 170 20.14 -12.73 5.22
CA SER A 170 20.69 -12.91 6.57
C SER A 170 19.61 -12.83 7.62
N GLY A 171 19.83 -13.54 8.73
CA GLY A 171 18.88 -13.58 9.82
C GLY A 171 17.87 -14.71 9.71
N ASN A 172 16.79 -14.63 10.50
CA ASN A 172 15.77 -15.67 10.56
C ASN A 172 14.38 -15.01 10.77
N GLY A 173 13.42 -15.38 9.95
CA GLY A 173 12.04 -14.96 10.10
C GLY A 173 11.74 -13.59 9.47
N VAL A 174 11.21 -12.68 10.25
CA VAL A 174 10.87 -11.33 9.80
C VAL A 174 11.53 -10.31 10.70
N HIS A 175 12.22 -9.35 10.09
CA HIS A 175 12.76 -8.21 10.80
C HIS A 175 11.82 -7.02 10.58
N VAL A 176 11.46 -6.34 11.65
CA VAL A 176 10.60 -5.17 11.61
C VAL A 176 11.37 -3.97 12.13
N TYR A 177 11.37 -2.90 11.35
CA TYR A 177 12.01 -1.66 11.74
C TYR A 177 10.98 -0.53 11.81
N ARG A 178 11.07 0.23 12.87
CA ARG A 178 10.40 1.52 13.02
C ARG A 178 11.44 2.62 12.83
N SER A 179 11.02 3.79 12.34
CA SER A 179 11.89 4.95 12.23
C SER A 179 12.60 5.27 13.57
N GLU A 180 13.85 5.69 13.49
CA GLU A 180 14.65 6.17 14.64
C GLU A 180 14.28 7.58 15.10
N LEU A 181 13.43 8.28 14.34
CA LEU A 181 12.99 9.62 14.73
C LEU A 181 12.30 9.59 16.09
N GLU A 182 12.52 10.66 16.84
CA GLU A 182 11.77 10.87 18.06
C GLU A 182 10.34 11.29 17.76
N ALA A 183 9.42 10.87 18.63
CA ALA A 183 8.02 11.28 18.53
C ALA A 183 7.89 12.80 18.70
N SER A 184 7.10 13.44 17.86
CA SER A 184 6.77 14.85 18.00
C SER A 184 5.26 15.04 18.14
N GLU A 185 4.85 16.08 18.87
CA GLU A 185 3.45 16.50 19.01
C GLU A 185 2.99 17.40 17.85
N GLY A 186 3.82 17.57 16.81
CA GLY A 186 3.52 18.39 15.65
C GLY A 186 2.33 17.88 14.85
N GLN A 187 1.63 18.79 14.18
CA GLN A 187 0.57 18.40 13.24
C GLN A 187 1.20 17.62 12.07
N PRO A 188 0.66 16.43 11.69
CA PRO A 188 1.28 15.53 10.72
C PRO A 188 1.64 16.14 9.36
N PHE A 189 0.94 17.20 8.96
CA PHE A 189 1.13 17.83 7.65
C PHE A 189 1.93 19.15 7.69
N THR A 190 2.48 19.50 8.85
CA THR A 190 3.29 20.75 9.02
C THR A 190 4.76 20.46 9.30
N VAL A 191 5.15 19.20 9.37
CA VAL A 191 6.54 18.79 9.60
C VAL A 191 7.32 18.72 8.29
N PRO A 192 8.66 18.93 8.32
CA PRO A 192 9.50 18.76 7.13
C PRO A 192 9.42 17.34 6.55
N TRP A 193 9.59 17.24 5.23
CA TRP A 193 9.53 15.98 4.48
C TRP A 193 10.41 14.86 5.07
N LEU A 194 11.65 15.17 5.43
CA LEU A 194 12.60 14.19 5.97
C LEU A 194 12.30 13.73 7.41
N THR A 195 11.32 14.34 8.06
CA THR A 195 10.87 14.00 9.43
C THR A 195 9.36 13.80 9.50
N ALA A 196 8.72 13.55 8.36
CA ALA A 196 7.27 13.41 8.26
C ALA A 196 6.72 12.27 9.13
N GLN A 197 7.57 11.30 9.48
CA GLN A 197 7.23 10.18 10.35
C GLN A 197 7.14 10.55 11.84
N ALA A 198 7.78 11.65 12.29
CA ALA A 198 7.86 11.99 13.72
C ALA A 198 6.50 12.05 14.45
N PRO A 199 5.41 12.62 13.89
CA PRO A 199 4.08 12.59 14.53
C PRO A 199 3.44 11.20 14.60
N TRP A 200 3.96 10.22 13.85
CA TRP A 200 3.38 8.88 13.72
C TRP A 200 4.12 7.82 14.52
N ILE A 201 5.23 8.16 15.19
CA ILE A 201 6.09 7.20 15.90
C ILE A 201 5.32 6.43 16.97
N ALA A 202 4.42 7.07 17.70
CA ALA A 202 3.63 6.40 18.73
C ALA A 202 2.72 5.32 18.15
N GLN A 203 2.03 5.63 17.04
CA GLN A 203 1.18 4.69 16.33
C GLN A 203 1.98 3.58 15.64
N SER A 204 3.15 3.91 15.07
CA SER A 204 4.06 2.93 14.47
C SER A 204 4.56 1.93 15.53
N ARG A 205 4.88 2.39 16.73
CA ARG A 205 5.25 1.52 17.88
C ARG A 205 4.10 0.60 18.29
N GLN A 206 2.87 1.11 18.29
CA GLN A 206 1.70 0.31 18.60
C GLN A 206 1.48 -0.79 17.57
N LEU A 207 1.61 -0.46 16.27
CA LEU A 207 1.52 -1.42 15.17
C LEU A 207 2.62 -2.48 15.25
N GLU A 208 3.86 -2.08 15.56
CA GLU A 208 5.00 -2.98 15.79
C GLU A 208 4.71 -3.98 16.92
N ASN A 209 4.21 -3.52 18.07
CA ASN A 209 3.88 -4.37 19.22
C ASN A 209 2.77 -5.39 18.88
N GLN A 210 1.77 -4.98 18.09
CA GLN A 210 0.73 -5.89 17.61
C GLN A 210 1.29 -6.94 16.66
N MET A 211 2.19 -6.52 15.76
CA MET A 211 2.86 -7.42 14.83
C MET A 211 3.71 -8.45 15.59
N ALA A 212 4.54 -8.02 16.53
CA ALA A 212 5.34 -8.91 17.36
C ALA A 212 4.46 -9.94 18.12
N THR A 213 3.33 -9.50 18.67
CA THR A 213 2.37 -10.38 19.34
C THR A 213 1.75 -11.42 18.39
N ALA A 214 1.37 -11.00 17.17
CA ALA A 214 0.79 -11.89 16.16
C ALA A 214 1.79 -12.94 15.67
N PHE A 215 3.03 -12.52 15.42
CA PHE A 215 4.11 -13.41 14.99
C PHE A 215 4.45 -14.45 16.07
N SER A 216 4.57 -14.03 17.33
CA SER A 216 4.77 -14.95 18.46
C SER A 216 3.67 -16.01 18.54
N ARG A 217 2.40 -15.63 18.34
CA ARG A 217 1.27 -16.57 18.35
C ARG A 217 1.25 -17.53 17.17
N SER A 218 1.78 -17.10 16.02
CA SER A 218 1.85 -17.94 14.81
C SER A 218 3.10 -18.84 14.76
N GLY A 219 3.98 -18.74 15.76
CA GLY A 219 5.23 -19.50 15.80
C GLY A 219 6.25 -19.07 14.74
N LEU A 220 6.10 -17.86 14.21
CA LEU A 220 7.06 -17.27 13.28
C LEU A 220 8.04 -16.38 14.04
N ALA A 221 9.32 -16.49 13.71
CA ALA A 221 10.33 -15.61 14.28
C ALA A 221 10.14 -14.16 13.82
N LEU A 222 10.25 -13.22 14.76
CA LEU A 222 10.25 -11.80 14.48
C LEU A 222 11.28 -11.10 15.36
N VAL A 223 12.08 -10.23 14.74
CA VAL A 223 13.01 -9.31 15.42
C VAL A 223 12.54 -7.89 15.15
N ALA A 224 12.35 -7.11 16.21
CA ALA A 224 11.94 -5.71 16.12
C ALA A 224 13.09 -4.80 16.56
N SER A 225 13.33 -3.72 15.80
CA SER A 225 14.33 -2.70 16.12
C SER A 225 13.99 -1.35 15.51
N ASN A 226 14.83 -0.36 15.72
CA ASN A 226 14.70 0.97 15.11
C ASN A 226 15.81 1.13 14.07
N ALA A 227 15.43 1.65 12.90
CA ALA A 227 16.37 2.01 11.86
C ALA A 227 15.74 3.01 10.88
N SER A 228 16.49 3.99 10.42
CA SER A 228 16.05 4.91 9.38
C SER A 228 16.26 4.30 7.99
N VAL A 229 15.51 3.24 7.68
CA VAL A 229 15.50 2.60 6.36
C VAL A 229 14.58 3.40 5.45
N ARG A 230 15.18 4.16 4.54
CA ARG A 230 14.40 5.03 3.64
C ARG A 230 13.42 4.22 2.76
N PRO A 231 12.21 4.75 2.47
CA PRO A 231 11.75 6.13 2.70
C PRO A 231 10.98 6.34 4.02
N ILE A 232 11.11 5.48 5.04
CA ILE A 232 10.25 5.47 6.23
C ILE A 232 10.10 6.84 6.91
N ASP A 233 11.19 7.61 7.03
CA ASP A 233 11.21 8.91 7.71
C ASP A 233 10.37 9.98 6.99
N SER A 234 10.13 9.79 5.68
CA SER A 234 9.34 10.67 4.83
C SER A 234 7.87 10.28 4.71
N LEU A 235 7.43 9.23 5.42
CA LEU A 235 6.04 8.75 5.37
C LEU A 235 5.16 9.47 6.38
N SER A 236 4.00 9.97 5.93
CA SER A 236 2.98 10.63 6.76
C SER A 236 1.83 9.70 7.15
N CYS A 237 2.15 8.52 7.65
CA CYS A 237 1.26 7.46 8.11
C CYS A 237 1.97 6.62 9.17
N PRO A 238 1.28 5.90 10.07
CA PRO A 238 1.93 4.87 10.88
C PRO A 238 2.66 3.88 9.98
N ALA A 239 3.99 3.74 10.12
CA ALA A 239 4.81 3.00 9.18
C ALA A 239 5.76 2.01 9.84
N LEU A 240 5.96 0.87 9.16
CA LEU A 240 6.97 -0.12 9.49
C LEU A 240 7.69 -0.55 8.22
N VAL A 241 8.99 -0.81 8.32
CA VAL A 241 9.71 -1.63 7.36
C VAL A 241 9.55 -3.09 7.79
N VAL A 242 9.21 -3.95 6.85
CA VAL A 242 9.07 -5.40 7.05
C VAL A 242 10.05 -6.07 6.11
N GLU A 243 11.11 -6.63 6.68
CA GLU A 243 12.16 -7.30 5.93
C GLU A 243 12.02 -8.82 6.11
N LEU A 244 11.77 -9.52 5.00
CA LEU A 244 11.68 -10.98 4.99
C LEU A 244 13.08 -11.56 4.97
N ALA A 245 13.42 -12.35 5.99
CA ALA A 245 14.62 -13.17 6.06
C ALA A 245 14.28 -14.65 5.82
N PRO A 246 15.27 -15.54 5.61
CA PRO A 246 15.04 -16.97 5.54
C PRO A 246 14.34 -17.52 6.79
N SER A 247 13.71 -18.68 6.66
CA SER A 247 13.16 -19.42 7.82
C SER A 247 14.17 -20.47 8.26
N GLY A 248 14.86 -20.20 9.38
CA GLY A 248 15.98 -21.02 9.84
C GLY A 248 17.25 -20.81 9.02
N ASP A 249 18.05 -21.85 8.87
CA ASP A 249 19.36 -21.80 8.19
C ASP A 249 19.27 -22.00 6.67
N ASP A 250 18.08 -22.32 6.14
CA ASP A 250 17.86 -22.56 4.71
C ASP A 250 17.51 -21.23 4.00
N ILE A 251 18.49 -20.70 3.25
CA ILE A 251 18.31 -19.45 2.49
C ILE A 251 17.23 -19.58 1.41
N ASP A 252 17.04 -20.75 0.81
CA ASP A 252 16.03 -20.96 -0.23
C ASP A 252 14.60 -20.92 0.30
N SER A 253 14.43 -21.09 1.62
CA SER A 253 13.14 -20.97 2.29
C SER A 253 12.46 -19.60 2.07
N ILE A 254 13.22 -18.57 1.74
CA ILE A 254 12.67 -17.22 1.41
C ILE A 254 11.76 -17.29 0.17
N ASN A 255 11.98 -18.25 -0.74
CA ASN A 255 11.18 -18.48 -1.93
C ASN A 255 10.02 -19.45 -1.68
N ASP A 256 9.97 -20.09 -0.49
CA ASP A 256 8.91 -21.02 -0.14
C ASP A 256 7.56 -20.30 -0.10
N THR A 257 6.65 -20.78 -0.93
CA THR A 257 5.30 -20.26 -1.06
C THR A 257 4.54 -20.31 0.25
N ASP A 258 4.68 -21.40 1.02
CA ASP A 258 3.95 -21.61 2.27
C ASP A 258 4.53 -20.73 3.38
N TYR A 259 5.84 -20.54 3.40
CA TYR A 259 6.47 -19.59 4.33
C TYR A 259 6.02 -18.16 4.06
N GLN A 260 6.13 -17.68 2.82
CA GLN A 260 5.66 -16.34 2.45
C GLN A 260 4.16 -16.17 2.74
N GLN A 261 3.36 -17.20 2.48
CA GLN A 261 1.91 -17.18 2.75
C GLN A 261 1.62 -17.06 4.25
N ARG A 262 2.31 -17.81 5.10
CA ARG A 262 2.15 -17.72 6.56
C ARG A 262 2.53 -16.33 7.08
N VAL A 263 3.65 -15.78 6.60
CA VAL A 263 4.07 -14.41 6.93
C VAL A 263 3.01 -13.40 6.50
N ALA A 264 2.54 -13.46 5.25
CA ALA A 264 1.52 -12.56 4.74
C ALA A 264 0.20 -12.65 5.51
N MET A 265 -0.22 -13.87 5.89
CA MET A 265 -1.43 -14.08 6.69
C MET A 265 -1.31 -13.47 8.08
N THR A 266 -0.14 -13.59 8.72
CA THR A 266 0.12 -13.03 10.05
C THR A 266 0.13 -11.49 10.00
N ILE A 267 0.77 -10.89 8.99
CA ILE A 267 0.73 -9.45 8.76
C ILE A 267 -0.71 -8.96 8.50
N ALA A 268 -1.45 -9.64 7.65
CA ALA A 268 -2.83 -9.26 7.34
C ALA A 268 -3.76 -9.37 8.55
N ALA A 269 -3.56 -10.36 9.43
CA ALA A 269 -4.28 -10.48 10.69
C ALA A 269 -3.93 -9.33 11.65
N THR A 270 -2.66 -8.93 11.72
CA THR A 270 -2.21 -7.77 12.50
C THR A 270 -2.91 -6.48 12.04
N LEU A 271 -2.94 -6.23 10.73
CA LEU A 271 -3.58 -5.04 10.17
C LEU A 271 -5.10 -5.02 10.38
N LEU A 272 -5.74 -6.17 10.42
CA LEU A 272 -7.17 -6.28 10.76
C LEU A 272 -7.43 -5.88 12.22
N LEU A 273 -6.59 -6.32 13.15
CA LEU A 273 -6.65 -5.88 14.56
C LEU A 273 -6.35 -4.39 14.70
N TRP A 274 -5.39 -3.89 13.95
CA TRP A 274 -5.04 -2.47 13.86
C TRP A 274 -6.23 -1.62 13.39
N GLN A 275 -6.91 -2.02 12.32
CA GLN A 275 -8.09 -1.35 11.80
C GLN A 275 -9.18 -1.17 12.87
N ASN A 276 -9.44 -2.21 13.64
CA ASN A 276 -10.46 -2.20 14.68
C ASN A 276 -10.13 -1.24 15.83
N GLN A 277 -8.86 -0.88 16.01
CA GLN A 277 -8.43 0.08 17.02
C GLN A 277 -8.45 1.52 16.52
N VAL A 278 -8.06 1.75 15.26
CA VAL A 278 -8.03 3.10 14.68
C VAL A 278 -9.39 3.54 14.13
N GLN A 279 -10.24 2.59 13.81
CA GLN A 279 -11.64 2.81 13.38
C GLN A 279 -12.55 1.85 14.17
N PRO A 280 -12.95 2.21 15.39
CA PRO A 280 -13.89 1.37 16.14
C PRO A 280 -15.15 1.17 15.29
N PRO A 281 -15.80 -0.01 15.37
CA PRO A 281 -16.99 -0.30 14.59
C PRO A 281 -18.04 0.77 14.84
N VAL A 282 -18.63 1.28 13.75
CA VAL A 282 -19.75 2.22 13.82
C VAL A 282 -20.86 1.51 14.61
N GLN A 283 -21.11 1.95 15.84
CA GLN A 283 -22.28 1.50 16.57
C GLN A 283 -23.49 1.97 15.80
N LEU A 284 -24.17 1.04 15.14
CA LEU A 284 -25.49 1.32 14.59
C LEU A 284 -26.36 1.75 15.76
N ALA A 285 -26.87 2.98 15.72
CA ALA A 285 -27.83 3.45 16.70
C ALA A 285 -28.97 2.41 16.77
N PRO A 286 -29.42 2.04 17.98
CA PRO A 286 -30.53 1.12 18.10
C PRO A 286 -31.72 1.68 17.30
N PRO A 287 -32.50 0.81 16.63
CA PRO A 287 -33.66 1.26 15.86
C PRO A 287 -34.56 2.13 16.75
N VAL A 288 -34.80 3.36 16.30
CA VAL A 288 -35.74 4.26 16.99
C VAL A 288 -37.09 3.63 16.86
N HIS A 289 -37.55 2.99 17.90
CA HIS A 289 -38.94 2.53 17.98
C HIS A 289 -39.83 3.78 18.03
N THR A 290 -40.31 4.19 16.86
CA THR A 290 -41.39 5.19 16.78
C THR A 290 -42.59 4.56 17.38
N THR A 291 -42.84 4.84 18.65
CA THR A 291 -44.09 4.51 19.30
C THR A 291 -45.16 5.38 18.60
N LEU A 292 -45.94 4.78 17.69
CA LEU A 292 -47.14 5.38 17.18
C LEU A 292 -48.06 5.56 18.38
N GLY A 293 -48.10 6.79 18.94
CA GLY A 293 -49.06 7.19 19.95
C GLY A 293 -50.45 7.07 19.33
N LEU A 294 -51.21 6.07 19.73
CA LEU A 294 -52.66 6.06 19.50
C LEU A 294 -53.21 7.31 20.19
N ALA A 295 -53.61 8.28 19.40
CA ALA A 295 -54.44 9.39 19.87
C ALA A 295 -55.79 8.83 20.30
N THR A 296 -56.06 8.85 21.58
CA THR A 296 -57.42 8.61 22.10
C THR A 296 -58.30 9.77 21.70
N PRO A 297 -59.50 9.52 21.10
CA PRO A 297 -60.43 10.60 20.80
C PRO A 297 -61.02 11.14 22.11
N SER A 298 -60.78 12.44 22.36
CA SER A 298 -61.49 13.19 23.40
C SER A 298 -63.00 13.22 23.11
N GLY A 299 -63.75 12.43 23.84
CA GLY A 299 -65.23 12.54 23.87
C GLY A 299 -65.62 13.82 24.56
N SER A 300 -66.13 14.78 23.82
CA SER A 300 -66.93 15.89 24.35
C SER A 300 -68.33 15.43 24.69
N GLY A 301 -68.61 15.28 25.98
CA GLY A 301 -69.95 15.11 26.50
C GLY A 301 -70.32 16.30 27.34
N GLY A 302 -71.01 17.25 26.73
CA GLY A 302 -71.72 18.29 27.46
C GLY A 302 -73.09 17.80 27.87
N ALA A 303 -73.52 18.14 29.02
CA ALA A 303 -74.94 18.39 29.35
C ALA A 303 -75.06 19.14 30.68
N GLN A 304 -75.66 20.23 30.59
CA GLN A 304 -76.31 20.91 31.69
C GLN A 304 -77.62 20.28 31.99
N PRO A 305 -78.34 20.60 33.07
CA PRO A 305 -78.70 21.95 33.47
C PRO A 305 -78.10 22.45 34.78
#